data_dbf4eec175345b562f38bac9157b6077
#
_entry.id   dbf4eec175345b562f38bac9157b6077
#
_cell.length_a   1.000
_cell.length_b   1.000
_cell.length_c   1.000
_cell.angle_alpha   90.00
_cell.angle_beta   90.00
_cell.angle_gamma   90.00
#
_symmetry.space_group_name_H-M   'P 1'
#
loop_
_entity.id
_entity.type
_entity.pdbx_description
1 polymer ?
#
loop_
_entity_poly.entity_id
_entity_poly.type
_entity_poly.pdbx_seq_one_letter_code
_entity_poly.pdbx_strand_id
1 'polypeptide(L)'
;MIVLDANILIYAYDSACVENSRARAFVEGIFSGREPVGIPWQTISAFLRVQTNPRLPGDRFTTELAVQTIDEWMELPQVQLLVAGERHWTVFRQMLLEGAVRGPLVTDAELAALTIEHGGVLYTSDRDFARFPGLRWVNPLV
;
A
#
# COMPACT_ATOMS: atom_id res chain seq x y z
N MET A 1 2.62 12.46 5.08
CA MET A 1 2.43 11.69 3.83
C MET A 1 1.65 10.42 4.14
N ILE A 2 0.64 10.16 3.35
CA ILE A 2 -0.11 8.89 3.37
C ILE A 2 0.66 7.87 2.53
N VAL A 3 1.01 6.73 3.12
CA VAL A 3 1.63 5.62 2.39
C VAL A 3 0.61 4.49 2.27
N LEU A 4 0.39 3.98 1.07
CA LEU A 4 -0.66 3.01 0.80
C LEU A 4 -0.12 1.58 0.74
N ASP A 5 -0.76 0.70 1.51
CA ASP A 5 -0.63 -0.74 1.31
C ASP A 5 -1.59 -1.19 0.20
N ALA A 6 -1.22 -2.25 -0.50
CA ALA A 6 -1.99 -2.76 -1.64
C ALA A 6 -3.41 -3.18 -1.28
N ASN A 7 -3.63 -3.71 -0.08
CA ASN A 7 -4.97 -4.20 0.30
C ASN A 7 -6.03 -3.09 0.27
N ILE A 8 -5.66 -1.87 0.66
CA ILE A 8 -6.60 -0.74 0.63
C ILE A 8 -7.03 -0.43 -0.81
N LEU A 9 -6.08 -0.43 -1.74
CA LEU A 9 -6.36 -0.19 -3.16
C LEU A 9 -7.17 -1.33 -3.77
N ILE A 10 -6.81 -2.58 -3.47
CA ILE A 10 -7.53 -3.75 -3.97
C ILE A 10 -8.99 -3.72 -3.53
N TYR A 11 -9.26 -3.46 -2.24
CA TYR A 11 -10.62 -3.37 -1.74
C TYR A 11 -11.40 -2.22 -2.37
N ALA A 12 -10.74 -1.11 -2.66
CA ALA A 12 -11.41 0.05 -3.25
C ALA A 12 -11.98 -0.25 -4.66
N TYR A 13 -11.36 -1.19 -5.38
CA TYR A 13 -11.77 -1.54 -6.75
C TYR A 13 -12.54 -2.87 -6.84
N ASP A 14 -12.88 -3.49 -5.70
CA ASP A 14 -13.59 -4.77 -5.69
C ASP A 14 -14.95 -4.61 -4.99
N SER A 15 -16.01 -4.43 -5.79
CA SER A 15 -17.37 -4.25 -5.27
C SER A 15 -17.93 -5.47 -4.55
N ALA A 16 -17.31 -6.64 -4.72
CA ALA A 16 -17.77 -7.88 -4.10
C ALA A 16 -17.30 -8.05 -2.65
N CYS A 17 -16.30 -7.28 -2.20
CA CYS A 17 -15.80 -7.43 -0.84
C CYS A 17 -16.51 -6.49 0.15
N VAL A 18 -16.56 -6.92 1.42
CA VAL A 18 -17.27 -6.15 2.47
C VAL A 18 -16.56 -4.82 2.78
N GLU A 19 -15.27 -4.73 2.54
CA GLU A 19 -14.44 -3.55 2.78
C GLU A 19 -14.61 -2.48 1.69
N ASN A 20 -15.23 -2.81 0.57
CA ASN A 20 -15.27 -1.96 -0.62
C ASN A 20 -15.76 -0.55 -0.33
N SER A 21 -16.90 -0.42 0.32
CA SER A 21 -17.54 0.87 0.55
C SER A 21 -16.62 1.85 1.27
N ARG A 22 -15.97 1.40 2.34
CA ARG A 22 -15.06 2.23 3.14
C ARG A 22 -13.74 2.48 2.44
N ALA A 23 -13.18 1.46 1.81
CA ALA A 23 -11.93 1.59 1.05
C ALA A 23 -12.09 2.56 -0.12
N ARG A 24 -13.18 2.44 -0.86
CA ARG A 24 -13.49 3.32 -1.97
C ARG A 24 -13.65 4.76 -1.53
N ALA A 25 -14.42 5.01 -0.47
CA ALA A 25 -14.60 6.36 0.07
C ALA A 25 -13.26 6.96 0.51
N PHE A 26 -12.42 6.17 1.18
CA PHE A 26 -11.10 6.62 1.61
C PHE A 26 -10.20 6.96 0.40
N VAL A 27 -10.09 6.06 -0.57
CA VAL A 27 -9.23 6.26 -1.75
C VAL A 27 -9.71 7.45 -2.58
N GLU A 28 -11.01 7.57 -2.83
CA GLU A 28 -11.59 8.73 -3.52
C GLU A 28 -11.25 10.03 -2.79
N GLY A 29 -11.31 10.01 -1.46
CA GLY A 29 -11.00 11.17 -0.63
C GLY A 29 -9.55 11.62 -0.76
N ILE A 30 -8.59 10.70 -0.66
CA ILE A 30 -7.17 11.06 -0.74
C ILE A 30 -6.73 11.43 -2.16
N PHE A 31 -7.34 10.81 -3.18
CA PHE A 31 -7.02 11.12 -4.57
C PHE A 31 -7.67 12.43 -5.05
N SER A 32 -8.68 12.91 -4.34
CA SER A 32 -9.29 14.24 -4.56
C SER A 32 -8.69 15.32 -3.65
N GLY A 33 -7.84 14.93 -2.71
CA GLY A 33 -7.25 15.82 -1.72
C GLY A 33 -5.92 16.40 -2.15
N ARG A 34 -5.24 17.02 -1.18
CA ARG A 34 -3.96 17.69 -1.40
C ARG A 34 -2.81 17.09 -0.59
N GLU A 35 -3.13 16.25 0.39
CA GLU A 35 -2.11 15.60 1.19
C GLU A 35 -1.25 14.68 0.31
N PRO A 36 0.09 14.72 0.44
CA PRO A 36 0.94 13.82 -0.34
C PRO A 36 0.62 12.35 -0.08
N VAL A 37 0.49 11.60 -1.17
CA VAL A 37 0.22 10.16 -1.17
C VAL A 37 1.43 9.45 -1.76
N GLY A 38 2.06 8.61 -0.96
CA GLY A 38 3.19 7.79 -1.40
C GLY A 38 2.72 6.38 -1.75
N ILE A 39 3.06 5.93 -2.94
CA ILE A 39 2.76 4.57 -3.39
C ILE A 39 4.08 3.86 -3.67
N PRO A 40 4.48 2.90 -2.82
CA PRO A 40 5.68 2.10 -3.07
C PRO A 40 5.53 1.23 -4.31
N TRP A 41 6.63 0.95 -5.01
CA TRP A 41 6.62 0.03 -6.15
C TRP A 41 6.07 -1.34 -5.78
N GLN A 42 6.38 -1.83 -4.57
CA GLN A 42 5.84 -3.11 -4.11
C GLN A 42 4.32 -3.11 -3.97
N THR A 43 3.72 -1.98 -3.61
CA THR A 43 2.26 -1.80 -3.58
C THR A 43 1.69 -1.92 -4.99
N ILE A 44 2.32 -1.30 -5.97
CA ILE A 44 1.91 -1.38 -7.38
C ILE A 44 2.02 -2.82 -7.88
N SER A 45 3.14 -3.50 -7.61
CA SER A 45 3.32 -4.89 -8.02
C SER A 45 2.28 -5.81 -7.39
N ALA A 46 1.98 -5.63 -6.11
CA ALA A 46 0.97 -6.43 -5.41
C ALA A 46 -0.43 -6.16 -5.95
N PHE A 47 -0.78 -4.90 -6.19
CA PHE A 47 -2.06 -4.53 -6.81
C PHE A 47 -2.22 -5.20 -8.18
N LEU A 48 -1.21 -5.08 -9.04
CA LEU A 48 -1.23 -5.69 -10.37
C LEU A 48 -1.39 -7.21 -10.29
N ARG A 49 -0.61 -7.86 -9.42
CA ARG A 49 -0.64 -9.32 -9.29
C ARG A 49 -2.01 -9.85 -8.86
N VAL A 50 -2.63 -9.21 -7.88
CA VAL A 50 -3.94 -9.62 -7.37
C VAL A 50 -5.05 -9.20 -8.33
N GLN A 51 -5.04 -7.95 -8.77
CA GLN A 51 -6.14 -7.38 -9.56
C GLN A 51 -6.27 -7.99 -10.95
N THR A 52 -5.18 -8.50 -11.51
CA THR A 52 -5.19 -9.15 -12.83
C THR A 52 -5.25 -10.67 -12.76
N ASN A 53 -5.35 -11.26 -11.57
CA ASN A 53 -5.42 -12.72 -11.44
C ASN A 53 -6.85 -13.21 -11.67
N PRO A 54 -7.15 -13.85 -12.84
CA PRO A 54 -8.50 -14.24 -13.18
C PRO A 54 -9.04 -15.41 -12.32
N ARG A 55 -8.17 -16.05 -11.54
CA ARG A 55 -8.55 -17.16 -10.65
C ARG A 55 -9.12 -16.67 -9.32
N LEU A 56 -8.90 -15.41 -8.97
CA LEU A 56 -9.43 -14.85 -7.72
C LEU A 56 -10.85 -14.37 -7.94
N PRO A 57 -11.74 -14.56 -6.94
CA PRO A 57 -13.11 -14.03 -7.02
C PRO A 57 -13.12 -12.50 -6.90
N GLY A 58 -14.23 -11.90 -7.30
CA GLY A 58 -14.43 -10.45 -7.22
C GLY A 58 -14.19 -9.76 -8.55
N ASP A 59 -14.11 -8.43 -8.50
CA ASP A 59 -13.89 -7.60 -9.68
C ASP A 59 -12.41 -7.65 -10.06
N ARG A 60 -12.10 -8.45 -11.10
CA ARG A 60 -10.73 -8.53 -11.61
C ARG A 60 -10.63 -7.77 -12.93
N PHE A 61 -9.43 -7.24 -13.20
CA PHE A 61 -9.17 -6.39 -14.34
C PHE A 61 -8.41 -7.16 -15.42
N THR A 62 -8.57 -6.71 -16.66
CA THR A 62 -7.58 -7.03 -17.70
C THR A 62 -6.29 -6.31 -17.35
N THR A 63 -5.17 -6.77 -17.92
CA THR A 63 -3.87 -6.08 -17.74
C THR A 63 -3.96 -4.63 -18.24
N GLU A 64 -4.64 -4.42 -19.37
CA GLU A 64 -4.82 -3.08 -19.96
C GLU A 64 -5.54 -2.15 -19.01
N LEU A 65 -6.64 -2.61 -18.39
CA LEU A 65 -7.38 -1.78 -17.42
C LEU A 65 -6.56 -1.50 -16.16
N ALA A 66 -5.81 -2.49 -15.68
CA ALA A 66 -4.96 -2.29 -14.50
C ALA A 66 -3.86 -1.27 -14.77
N VAL A 67 -3.22 -1.33 -15.93
CA VAL A 67 -2.21 -0.34 -16.35
C VAL A 67 -2.82 1.05 -16.45
N GLN A 68 -3.97 1.17 -17.08
CA GLN A 68 -4.68 2.45 -17.19
C GLN A 68 -5.02 3.02 -15.81
N THR A 69 -5.45 2.19 -14.89
CA THR A 69 -5.77 2.61 -13.51
C THR A 69 -4.54 3.20 -12.81
N ILE A 70 -3.39 2.53 -12.94
CA ILE A 70 -2.13 3.02 -12.36
C ILE A 70 -1.69 4.31 -13.05
N ASP A 71 -1.81 4.41 -14.36
CA ASP A 71 -1.51 5.64 -15.10
C ASP A 71 -2.32 6.83 -14.56
N GLU A 72 -3.59 6.61 -14.26
CA GLU A 72 -4.46 7.64 -13.67
C GLU A 72 -3.95 8.09 -12.28
N TRP A 73 -3.49 7.15 -11.44
CA TRP A 73 -2.89 7.53 -10.16
C TRP A 73 -1.64 8.40 -10.34
N MET A 74 -0.79 8.04 -11.30
CA MET A 74 0.47 8.75 -11.56
C MET A 74 0.27 10.16 -12.11
N GLU A 75 -0.88 10.44 -12.69
CA GLU A 75 -1.22 11.78 -13.17
C GLU A 75 -1.63 12.74 -12.05
N LEU A 76 -1.96 12.22 -10.87
CA LEU A 76 -2.36 13.06 -9.73
C LEU A 76 -1.14 13.77 -9.15
N PRO A 77 -1.18 15.10 -8.99
CA PRO A 77 0.00 15.86 -8.56
C PRO A 77 0.46 15.55 -7.15
N GLN A 78 -0.43 15.08 -6.27
CA GLN A 78 -0.08 14.71 -4.89
C GLN A 78 0.47 13.30 -4.76
N VAL A 79 0.38 12.47 -5.81
CA VAL A 79 0.86 11.08 -5.79
C VAL A 79 2.32 11.03 -6.17
N GLN A 80 3.12 10.30 -5.40
CA GLN A 80 4.52 10.04 -5.72
C GLN A 80 4.87 8.57 -5.49
N LEU A 81 5.71 8.05 -6.36
CA LEU A 81 6.26 6.71 -6.20
C LEU A 81 7.34 6.73 -5.12
N LEU A 82 7.24 5.81 -4.17
CA LEU A 82 8.25 5.68 -3.13
C LEU A 82 9.29 4.64 -3.52
N VAL A 83 10.55 5.04 -3.42
CA VAL A 83 11.70 4.19 -3.69
C VAL A 83 12.61 4.16 -2.47
N ALA A 84 13.39 3.09 -2.36
CA ALA A 84 14.40 2.96 -1.32
C ALA A 84 15.48 4.06 -1.48
N GLY A 85 15.81 4.73 -0.38
CA GLY A 85 16.88 5.71 -0.33
C GLY A 85 18.17 5.12 0.22
N GLU A 86 19.14 5.98 0.52
CA GLU A 86 20.45 5.56 1.02
C GLU A 86 20.38 4.86 2.38
N ARG A 87 19.40 5.23 3.21
CA ARG A 87 19.24 4.67 4.55
C ARG A 87 18.38 3.41 4.56
N HIS A 88 17.92 2.94 3.42
CA HIS A 88 16.91 1.88 3.36
C HIS A 88 17.39 0.61 4.08
N TRP A 89 18.59 0.15 3.81
CA TRP A 89 19.07 -1.07 4.46
C TRP A 89 19.15 -0.92 5.98
N THR A 90 19.60 0.22 6.48
CA THR A 90 19.67 0.47 7.92
C THR A 90 18.30 0.35 8.58
N VAL A 91 17.28 0.95 7.98
CA VAL A 91 15.90 0.92 8.51
C VAL A 91 15.27 -0.45 8.30
N PHE A 92 15.44 -1.02 7.13
CA PHE A 92 14.90 -2.35 6.80
C PHE A 92 15.50 -3.43 7.73
N ARG A 93 16.82 -3.41 7.91
CA ARG A 93 17.51 -4.31 8.83
C ARG A 93 16.92 -4.22 10.25
N GLN A 94 16.67 -3.01 10.73
CA GLN A 94 16.07 -2.78 12.04
C GLN A 94 14.67 -3.39 12.12
N MET A 95 13.85 -3.22 11.10
CA MET A 95 12.49 -3.79 11.06
C MET A 95 12.53 -5.32 11.06
N LEU A 96 13.46 -5.91 10.31
CA LEU A 96 13.62 -7.36 10.26
C LEU A 96 13.96 -7.94 11.63
N LEU A 97 14.90 -7.32 12.33
CA LEU A 97 15.38 -7.80 13.62
C LEU A 97 14.38 -7.53 14.75
N GLU A 98 13.92 -6.29 14.87
CA GLU A 98 13.02 -5.90 15.95
C GLU A 98 11.60 -6.45 15.75
N GLY A 99 11.16 -6.57 14.51
CA GLY A 99 9.88 -7.20 14.19
C GLY A 99 9.91 -8.73 14.26
N ALA A 100 11.10 -9.32 14.40
CA ALA A 100 11.29 -10.78 14.43
C ALA A 100 10.61 -11.47 13.26
N VAL A 101 10.78 -10.94 12.05
CA VAL A 101 10.08 -11.42 10.87
C VAL A 101 10.82 -12.54 10.16
N ARG A 102 10.02 -13.42 9.55
CA ARG A 102 10.51 -14.51 8.70
C ARG A 102 9.58 -14.70 7.52
N GLY A 103 10.12 -15.17 6.40
CA GLY A 103 9.33 -15.58 5.24
C GLY A 103 8.42 -14.47 4.70
N PRO A 104 7.11 -14.69 4.63
CA PRO A 104 6.17 -13.74 4.01
C PRO A 104 6.15 -12.35 4.67
N LEU A 105 6.54 -12.25 5.94
CA LEU A 105 6.56 -10.97 6.66
C LEU A 105 7.75 -10.09 6.27
N VAL A 106 8.70 -10.58 5.48
CA VAL A 106 9.83 -9.78 4.99
C VAL A 106 9.36 -8.62 4.11
N THR A 107 8.36 -8.86 3.27
CA THR A 107 7.79 -7.77 2.44
C THR A 107 7.08 -6.72 3.29
N ASP A 108 6.45 -7.12 4.39
CA ASP A 108 5.84 -6.18 5.34
C ASP A 108 6.91 -5.33 6.03
N ALA A 109 8.03 -5.94 6.42
CA ALA A 109 9.17 -5.21 6.99
C ALA A 109 9.74 -4.19 6.01
N GLU A 110 9.80 -4.53 4.73
CA GLU A 110 10.25 -3.62 3.68
C GLU A 110 9.30 -2.42 3.53
N LEU A 111 7.99 -2.67 3.53
CA LEU A 111 6.99 -1.61 3.46
C LEU A 111 7.03 -0.71 4.69
N ALA A 112 7.19 -1.29 5.87
CA ALA A 112 7.39 -0.54 7.11
C ALA A 112 8.63 0.35 7.03
N ALA A 113 9.73 -0.18 6.53
CA ALA A 113 10.99 0.55 6.37
C ALA A 113 10.83 1.73 5.40
N LEU A 114 10.21 1.52 4.25
CA LEU A 114 9.95 2.60 3.29
C LEU A 114 9.09 3.70 3.92
N THR A 115 8.06 3.32 4.65
CA THR A 115 7.18 4.29 5.32
C THR A 115 7.94 5.15 6.32
N ILE A 116 8.76 4.52 7.16
CA ILE A 116 9.59 5.22 8.15
C ILE A 116 10.60 6.13 7.45
N GLU A 117 11.28 5.61 6.43
CA GLU A 117 12.31 6.32 5.68
C GLU A 117 11.77 7.61 5.06
N HIS A 118 10.53 7.60 4.59
CA HIS A 118 9.87 8.77 4.00
C HIS A 118 9.07 9.61 5.00
N GLY A 119 9.11 9.27 6.29
CA GLY A 119 8.41 10.03 7.32
C GLY A 119 6.88 9.97 7.21
N GLY A 120 6.36 8.90 6.62
CA GLY A 120 4.94 8.75 6.37
C GLY A 120 4.16 8.01 7.47
N VAL A 121 2.87 7.85 7.19
CA VAL A 121 1.96 6.98 7.96
C VAL A 121 1.44 5.92 7.00
N LEU A 122 1.57 4.65 7.37
CA LEU A 122 1.09 3.54 6.56
C LEU A 122 -0.41 3.35 6.77
N TYR A 123 -1.16 3.31 5.68
CA TYR A 123 -2.59 3.00 5.70
C TYR A 123 -2.78 1.57 5.20
N THR A 124 -3.19 0.71 6.12
CA THR A 124 -3.33 -0.73 5.89
C THR A 124 -4.41 -1.32 6.79
N SER A 125 -5.04 -2.38 6.35
CA SER A 125 -5.95 -3.16 7.20
C SER A 125 -5.27 -4.33 7.91
N ASP A 126 -3.99 -4.56 7.65
CA ASP A 126 -3.24 -5.69 8.19
C ASP A 126 -2.64 -5.35 9.56
N ARG A 127 -3.10 -6.05 10.58
CA ARG A 127 -2.64 -5.87 11.97
C ARG A 127 -1.21 -6.36 12.21
N ASP A 128 -0.64 -7.14 11.31
CA ASP A 128 0.74 -7.61 11.44
C ASP A 128 1.74 -6.46 11.48
N PHE A 129 1.37 -5.30 10.94
CA PHE A 129 2.22 -4.10 11.00
C PHE A 129 2.41 -3.54 12.41
N ALA A 130 1.58 -3.93 13.39
CA ALA A 130 1.76 -3.54 14.78
C ALA A 130 3.08 -4.03 15.39
N ARG A 131 3.71 -5.04 14.78
CA ARG A 131 4.99 -5.60 15.25
C ARG A 131 6.20 -4.69 15.01
N PHE A 132 6.07 -3.67 14.15
CA PHE A 132 7.22 -2.85 13.75
C PHE A 132 7.36 -1.61 14.63
N PRO A 133 8.41 -1.55 15.48
CA PRO A 133 8.62 -0.38 16.35
C PRO A 133 8.92 0.87 15.52
N GLY A 134 8.34 1.99 15.92
CA GLY A 134 8.55 3.26 15.24
C GLY A 134 7.69 3.47 13.99
N LEU A 135 7.00 2.44 13.52
CA LEU A 135 6.05 2.58 12.42
C LEU A 135 4.75 3.21 12.92
N ARG A 136 4.33 4.28 12.26
CA ARG A 136 2.98 4.83 12.42
C ARG A 136 2.09 4.21 11.34
N TRP A 137 0.98 3.62 11.75
CA TRP A 137 0.04 3.02 10.82
C TRP A 137 -1.39 3.22 11.27
N VAL A 138 -2.30 3.23 10.31
CA VAL A 138 -3.74 3.44 10.53
C VAL A 138 -4.52 2.46 9.66
N ASN A 139 -5.58 1.91 10.22
CA ASN A 139 -6.56 1.17 9.41
C ASN A 139 -7.71 2.13 9.04
N PRO A 140 -7.81 2.54 7.75
CA PRO A 140 -8.84 3.49 7.34
C PRO A 140 -10.23 2.86 7.21
N LEU A 141 -10.34 1.54 7.39
CA LEU A 141 -11.57 0.79 7.18
C LEU A 141 -12.38 0.58 8.47
N VAL A 142 -11.88 1.08 9.58
CA VAL A 142 -12.56 0.98 10.89
C VAL A 142 -12.87 2.32 11.46
#